data_77b286f6ce25280a2f26d03c4d6d1af5
#
_entry.id   77b286f6ce25280a2f26d03c4d6d1af5
#
_cell.length_a   1.000
_cell.length_b   1.000
_cell.length_c   1.000
_cell.angle_alpha   90.00
_cell.angle_beta   90.00
_cell.angle_gamma   90.00
#
_symmetry.space_group_name_H-M   'P 1'
#
loop_
_entity.id
_entity.type
_entity.pdbx_description
1 polymer ?
#
loop_
_entity_poly.entity_id
_entity_poly.type
_entity_poly.pdbx_seq_one_letter_code
_entity_poly.pdbx_strand_id
1 'polypeptide(L)'
;TPYMDKLASMGRTGRLKTVADGFHPGSEVANMSVLGYDLPKVYEGRGPLEAASIGVDLKPGEMAMRCNIICIEGDHIKNHSAGHITTEEADVLVKYLQEHLGNERVCFYTGVQYRHLLVIKGGDKRIDCTPPHDVPLKPFRPLLVKPMPGTENITVPEGGAELTPQQTADLINDLILRSQELLENHPL
;
A
#
# COMPACT_ATOMS: atom_id res chain seq x y z
N THR A 1 -27.48 23.77 -12.15
CA THR A 1 -27.72 23.52 -13.59
C THR A 1 -29.18 23.12 -13.78
N PRO A 2 -29.87 23.59 -14.87
CA PRO A 2 -31.32 23.39 -15.00
C PRO A 2 -31.76 21.92 -14.88
N TYR A 3 -30.98 21.00 -15.39
CA TYR A 3 -31.33 19.58 -15.33
C TYR A 3 -31.07 18.95 -13.96
N MET A 4 -30.01 19.36 -13.27
CA MET A 4 -29.76 18.91 -11.90
C MET A 4 -30.81 19.49 -10.93
N ASP A 5 -31.15 20.76 -11.11
CA ASP A 5 -32.22 21.42 -10.32
C ASP A 5 -33.56 20.72 -10.53
N LYS A 6 -33.86 20.33 -11.78
CA LYS A 6 -35.06 19.55 -12.09
C LYS A 6 -35.05 18.17 -11.43
N LEU A 7 -33.92 17.45 -11.49
CA LEU A 7 -33.78 16.15 -10.81
C LEU A 7 -33.93 16.29 -9.29
N ALA A 8 -33.31 17.30 -8.70
CA ALA A 8 -33.41 17.57 -7.26
C ALA A 8 -34.85 17.91 -6.83
N SER A 9 -35.59 18.64 -7.66
CA SER A 9 -36.98 19.02 -7.37
C SER A 9 -37.99 17.88 -7.50
N MET A 10 -37.69 16.91 -8.38
CA MET A 10 -38.57 15.76 -8.68
C MET A 10 -38.16 14.50 -7.91
N GLY A 11 -36.91 14.42 -7.49
CA GLY A 11 -36.34 13.27 -6.81
C GLY A 11 -36.57 13.28 -5.30
N ARG A 12 -36.26 12.14 -4.69
CA ARG A 12 -36.11 12.05 -3.24
C ARG A 12 -34.61 12.01 -2.91
N THR A 13 -34.19 12.84 -1.98
CA THR A 13 -32.80 12.87 -1.51
C THR A 13 -32.69 12.23 -0.13
N GLY A 14 -31.55 11.67 0.15
CA GLY A 14 -31.24 11.04 1.43
C GLY A 14 -29.73 11.06 1.69
N ARG A 15 -29.35 10.59 2.87
CA ARG A 15 -27.94 10.37 3.23
C ARG A 15 -27.65 8.88 3.20
N LEU A 16 -26.56 8.50 2.52
CA LEU A 16 -26.04 7.15 2.50
C LEU A 16 -24.73 7.13 3.29
N LYS A 17 -24.62 6.22 4.26
CA LYS A 17 -23.36 5.96 4.96
C LYS A 17 -22.51 5.04 4.08
N THR A 18 -21.53 5.62 3.39
CA THR A 18 -20.66 4.89 2.44
C THR A 18 -19.44 4.28 3.09
N VAL A 19 -19.07 4.68 4.29
CA VAL A 19 -17.98 4.11 5.07
C VAL A 19 -18.57 3.48 6.33
N ALA A 20 -18.43 2.16 6.46
CA ALA A 20 -18.88 1.43 7.63
C ALA A 20 -18.05 1.81 8.88
N ASP A 21 -18.63 1.63 10.07
CA ASP A 21 -17.91 1.87 11.33
C ASP A 21 -16.71 0.93 11.45
N GLY A 22 -15.58 1.46 11.90
CA GLY A 22 -14.34 0.72 12.05
C GLY A 22 -13.45 0.71 10.80
N PHE A 23 -13.91 1.25 9.67
CA PHE A 23 -13.08 1.37 8.46
C PHE A 23 -12.53 2.78 8.29
N HIS A 24 -11.28 2.84 7.81
CA HIS A 24 -10.66 4.11 7.44
C HIS A 24 -11.39 4.72 6.23
N PRO A 25 -11.68 6.03 6.22
CA PRO A 25 -12.31 6.69 5.08
C PRO A 25 -11.37 6.68 3.86
N GLY A 26 -11.68 5.82 2.88
CA GLY A 26 -10.96 5.68 1.63
C GLY A 26 -11.94 5.50 0.47
N SER A 27 -11.52 5.89 -0.74
CA SER A 27 -12.35 5.74 -1.94
C SER A 27 -12.71 4.29 -2.22
N GLU A 28 -11.79 3.36 -2.00
CA GLU A 28 -11.99 1.92 -2.17
C GLU A 28 -13.05 1.39 -1.22
N VAL A 29 -12.99 1.76 0.06
CA VAL A 29 -13.98 1.38 1.08
C VAL A 29 -15.37 1.92 0.70
N ALA A 30 -15.44 3.20 0.35
CA ALA A 30 -16.71 3.83 -0.03
C ALA A 30 -17.30 3.21 -1.32
N ASN A 31 -16.47 2.99 -2.34
CA ASN A 31 -16.93 2.39 -3.60
C ASN A 31 -17.41 0.95 -3.42
N MET A 32 -16.67 0.12 -2.68
CA MET A 32 -17.11 -1.26 -2.39
C MET A 32 -18.42 -1.26 -1.61
N SER A 33 -18.57 -0.36 -0.63
CA SER A 33 -19.82 -0.23 0.14
C SER A 33 -21.01 0.18 -0.74
N VAL A 34 -20.83 1.17 -1.63
CA VAL A 34 -21.87 1.61 -2.57
C VAL A 34 -22.25 0.50 -3.54
N LEU A 35 -21.29 -0.33 -3.94
CA LEU A 35 -21.54 -1.49 -4.81
C LEU A 35 -22.16 -2.68 -4.06
N GLY A 36 -22.37 -2.59 -2.75
CA GLY A 36 -23.06 -3.59 -1.94
C GLY A 36 -22.19 -4.72 -1.41
N TYR A 37 -20.86 -4.56 -1.42
CA TYR A 37 -19.97 -5.54 -0.79
C TYR A 37 -20.03 -5.48 0.73
N ASP A 38 -20.02 -6.65 1.37
CA ASP A 38 -19.94 -6.82 2.83
C ASP A 38 -18.48 -6.61 3.27
N LEU A 39 -18.09 -5.35 3.50
CA LEU A 39 -16.71 -4.97 3.81
C LEU A 39 -16.04 -5.80 4.91
N PRO A 40 -16.70 -6.07 6.05
CA PRO A 40 -16.11 -6.92 7.10
C PRO A 40 -15.69 -8.31 6.63
N LYS A 41 -16.30 -8.83 5.56
CA LYS A 41 -15.98 -10.16 5.03
C LYS A 41 -14.99 -10.16 3.89
N VAL A 42 -14.94 -9.08 3.11
CA VAL A 42 -14.22 -9.11 1.83
C VAL A 42 -13.10 -8.09 1.71
N TYR A 43 -13.05 -7.08 2.59
CA TYR A 43 -12.03 -6.04 2.49
C TYR A 43 -10.80 -6.41 3.32
N GLU A 44 -9.70 -6.67 2.64
CA GLU A 44 -8.40 -6.98 3.25
C GLU A 44 -7.34 -5.88 3.04
N GLY A 45 -7.78 -4.67 2.78
CA GLY A 45 -6.89 -3.54 2.47
C GLY A 45 -6.74 -3.27 0.97
N ARG A 46 -5.89 -2.31 0.61
CA ARG A 46 -5.69 -1.88 -0.78
C ARG A 46 -4.80 -2.83 -1.58
N GLY A 47 -3.91 -3.55 -0.94
CA GLY A 47 -2.95 -4.43 -1.61
C GLY A 47 -3.61 -5.44 -2.56
N PRO A 48 -4.58 -6.24 -2.12
CA PRO A 48 -5.29 -7.18 -2.98
C PRO A 48 -6.04 -6.52 -4.15
N LEU A 49 -6.60 -5.33 -3.95
CA LEU A 49 -7.27 -4.58 -5.01
C LEU A 49 -6.28 -4.07 -6.07
N GLU A 50 -5.14 -3.57 -5.62
CA GLU A 50 -4.05 -3.14 -6.52
C GLU A 50 -3.48 -4.36 -7.29
N ALA A 51 -3.30 -5.50 -6.61
CA ALA A 51 -2.85 -6.75 -7.26
C ALA A 51 -3.80 -7.16 -8.39
N ALA A 52 -5.10 -7.21 -8.11
CA ALA A 52 -6.11 -7.54 -9.10
C ALA A 52 -6.11 -6.55 -10.28
N SER A 53 -5.91 -5.25 -10.02
CA SER A 53 -5.92 -4.20 -11.05
C SER A 53 -4.77 -4.31 -12.05
N ILE A 54 -3.64 -4.90 -11.65
CA ILE A 54 -2.46 -5.12 -12.51
C ILE A 54 -2.30 -6.58 -12.94
N GLY A 55 -3.31 -7.44 -12.68
CA GLY A 55 -3.33 -8.83 -13.10
C GLY A 55 -2.42 -9.77 -12.29
N VAL A 56 -2.06 -9.39 -11.07
CA VAL A 56 -1.31 -10.25 -10.14
C VAL A 56 -2.30 -11.13 -9.37
N ASP A 57 -2.20 -12.43 -9.58
CA ASP A 57 -3.01 -13.45 -8.90
C ASP A 57 -2.35 -13.86 -7.59
N LEU A 58 -2.90 -13.37 -6.47
CA LEU A 58 -2.40 -13.64 -5.14
C LEU A 58 -2.77 -15.05 -4.71
N LYS A 59 -1.80 -15.78 -4.19
CA LYS A 59 -1.97 -17.13 -3.66
C LYS A 59 -2.22 -17.12 -2.15
N PRO A 60 -2.82 -18.18 -1.60
CA PRO A 60 -2.96 -18.31 -0.15
C PRO A 60 -1.62 -18.13 0.57
N GLY A 61 -1.61 -17.32 1.62
CA GLY A 61 -0.41 -17.00 2.39
C GLY A 61 0.45 -15.86 1.79
N GLU A 62 0.06 -15.26 0.69
CA GLU A 62 0.71 -14.06 0.16
C GLU A 62 0.05 -12.79 0.70
N MET A 63 0.87 -11.89 1.21
CA MET A 63 0.48 -10.55 1.65
C MET A 63 0.85 -9.55 0.55
N ALA A 64 -0.13 -8.84 0.04
CA ALA A 64 0.07 -7.76 -0.92
C ALA A 64 -0.06 -6.40 -0.27
N MET A 65 0.84 -5.49 -0.58
CA MET A 65 0.77 -4.12 -0.11
C MET A 65 1.20 -3.14 -1.20
N ARG A 66 0.60 -1.97 -1.16
CA ARG A 66 1.00 -0.88 -2.05
C ARG A 66 2.41 -0.43 -1.69
N CYS A 67 3.25 -0.34 -2.70
CA CYS A 67 4.62 0.12 -2.62
C CYS A 67 4.78 1.37 -3.47
N ASN A 68 5.32 2.45 -2.91
CA ASN A 68 5.50 3.70 -3.64
C ASN A 68 6.98 4.03 -3.79
N ILE A 69 7.38 4.50 -4.98
CA ILE A 69 8.66 5.20 -5.14
C ILE A 69 8.44 6.64 -4.66
N ILE A 70 9.32 7.10 -3.76
CA ILE A 70 9.29 8.44 -3.18
C ILE A 70 10.65 9.13 -3.33
N CYS A 71 10.67 10.45 -3.26
CA CYS A 71 11.92 11.20 -3.21
C CYS A 71 12.26 11.54 -1.76
N ILE A 72 13.47 11.18 -1.34
CA ILE A 72 14.05 11.53 -0.05
C ILE A 72 15.20 12.50 -0.29
N GLU A 73 15.28 13.57 0.48
CA GLU A 73 16.38 14.52 0.51
C GLU A 73 16.96 14.59 1.91
N GLY A 74 18.21 14.15 2.05
CA GLY A 74 18.82 13.90 3.35
C GLY A 74 18.05 12.82 4.11
N ASP A 75 17.34 13.17 5.17
CA ASP A 75 16.54 12.26 6.00
C ASP A 75 15.03 12.54 5.89
N HIS A 76 14.59 13.42 4.98
CA HIS A 76 13.21 13.88 4.88
C HIS A 76 12.53 13.44 3.59
N ILE A 77 11.24 13.10 3.70
CA ILE A 77 10.37 12.83 2.54
C ILE A 77 10.14 14.13 1.78
N LYS A 78 10.87 14.33 0.68
CA LYS A 78 10.75 15.53 -0.15
C LYS A 78 9.50 15.50 -1.03
N ASN A 79 9.23 14.36 -1.64
CA ASN A 79 8.11 14.21 -2.57
C ASN A 79 7.60 12.77 -2.56
N HIS A 80 6.30 12.59 -2.28
CA HIS A 80 5.64 11.29 -2.19
C HIS A 80 5.34 10.64 -3.54
N SER A 81 5.51 11.37 -4.64
CA SER A 81 5.28 10.91 -6.01
C SER A 81 6.56 10.87 -6.86
N ALA A 82 7.73 10.88 -6.22
CA ALA A 82 9.04 10.87 -6.88
C ALA A 82 9.17 11.93 -8.00
N GLY A 83 8.70 13.18 -7.75
CA GLY A 83 8.75 14.25 -8.74
C GLY A 83 7.82 14.05 -9.93
N HIS A 84 6.73 13.29 -9.76
CA HIS A 84 5.82 12.87 -10.85
C HIS A 84 6.49 11.93 -11.86
N ILE A 85 7.27 10.98 -11.36
CA ILE A 85 7.91 9.94 -12.18
C ILE A 85 6.91 9.30 -13.16
N THR A 86 7.34 9.08 -14.40
CA THR A 86 6.51 8.39 -15.39
C THR A 86 6.42 6.88 -15.10
N THR A 87 5.46 6.21 -15.72
CA THR A 87 5.33 4.74 -15.56
C THR A 87 6.53 4.02 -16.16
N GLU A 88 7.05 4.51 -17.27
CA GLU A 88 8.19 3.94 -18.00
C GLU A 88 9.48 4.04 -17.18
N GLU A 89 9.77 5.19 -16.59
CA GLU A 89 10.92 5.37 -15.68
C GLU A 89 10.78 4.50 -14.44
N ALA A 90 9.60 4.50 -13.83
CA ALA A 90 9.33 3.71 -12.65
C ALA A 90 9.43 2.20 -12.93
N ASP A 91 9.03 1.72 -14.11
CA ASP A 91 9.15 0.32 -14.51
C ASP A 91 10.62 -0.14 -14.51
N VAL A 92 11.53 0.70 -15.00
CA VAL A 92 12.97 0.42 -14.96
C VAL A 92 13.45 0.26 -13.52
N LEU A 93 13.07 1.19 -12.64
CA LEU A 93 13.49 1.17 -11.23
C LEU A 93 12.88 -0.02 -10.47
N VAL A 94 11.61 -0.35 -10.71
CA VAL A 94 10.96 -1.48 -10.03
C VAL A 94 11.56 -2.82 -10.49
N LYS A 95 11.87 -2.98 -11.77
CA LYS A 95 12.58 -4.15 -12.28
C LYS A 95 13.98 -4.27 -11.69
N TYR A 96 14.68 -3.16 -11.56
CA TYR A 96 15.98 -3.13 -10.89
C TYR A 96 15.88 -3.55 -9.42
N LEU A 97 14.88 -3.05 -8.68
CA LEU A 97 14.62 -3.52 -7.32
C LEU A 97 14.24 -5.01 -7.27
N GLN A 98 13.45 -5.50 -8.22
CA GLN A 98 13.11 -6.92 -8.30
C GLN A 98 14.35 -7.79 -8.53
N GLU A 99 15.28 -7.34 -9.37
CA GLU A 99 16.53 -8.08 -9.64
C GLU A 99 17.45 -8.15 -8.40
N HIS A 100 17.53 -7.06 -7.61
CA HIS A 100 18.50 -6.95 -6.52
C HIS A 100 17.94 -7.32 -5.14
N LEU A 101 16.64 -7.14 -4.90
CA LEU A 101 15.97 -7.38 -3.64
C LEU A 101 14.91 -8.47 -3.70
N GLY A 102 14.39 -8.77 -4.91
CA GLY A 102 13.39 -9.81 -5.11
C GLY A 102 13.96 -11.21 -4.87
N ASN A 103 13.11 -12.12 -4.38
CA ASN A 103 13.44 -13.51 -4.13
C ASN A 103 12.15 -14.36 -4.05
N GLU A 104 12.24 -15.62 -3.64
CA GLU A 104 11.07 -16.52 -3.52
C GLU A 104 9.99 -16.02 -2.52
N ARG A 105 10.35 -15.12 -1.61
CA ARG A 105 9.44 -14.54 -0.61
C ARG A 105 8.98 -13.12 -0.99
N VAL A 106 9.80 -12.36 -1.70
CA VAL A 106 9.59 -10.93 -1.96
C VAL A 106 9.51 -10.69 -3.45
N CYS A 107 8.39 -10.16 -3.92
CA CYS A 107 8.18 -9.81 -5.32
C CYS A 107 7.69 -8.37 -5.46
N PHE A 108 8.35 -7.61 -6.35
CA PHE A 108 7.94 -6.26 -6.75
C PHE A 108 7.26 -6.30 -8.10
N TYR A 109 6.14 -5.60 -8.24
CA TYR A 109 5.40 -5.49 -9.50
C TYR A 109 5.19 -4.04 -9.87
N THR A 110 5.45 -3.70 -11.12
CA THR A 110 5.22 -2.36 -11.63
C THR A 110 3.72 -2.04 -11.71
N GLY A 111 3.35 -0.91 -11.17
CA GLY A 111 2.01 -0.34 -11.31
C GLY A 111 2.04 0.90 -12.19
N VAL A 112 1.41 1.99 -11.74
CA VAL A 112 1.28 3.24 -12.51
C VAL A 112 2.02 4.37 -11.81
N GLN A 113 2.92 5.04 -12.54
CA GLN A 113 3.73 6.15 -12.03
C GLN A 113 4.51 5.72 -10.78
N TYR A 114 4.34 6.43 -9.66
CA TYR A 114 5.02 6.15 -8.39
C TYR A 114 4.38 5.01 -7.58
N ARG A 115 3.27 4.41 -8.04
CA ARG A 115 2.47 3.41 -7.31
C ARG A 115 2.72 2.02 -7.85
N HIS A 116 3.23 1.15 -7.03
CA HIS A 116 3.62 -0.22 -7.35
C HIS A 116 3.06 -1.19 -6.30
N LEU A 117 3.31 -2.46 -6.48
CA LEU A 117 2.89 -3.51 -5.57
C LEU A 117 4.11 -4.27 -5.03
N LEU A 118 4.10 -4.53 -3.73
CA LEU A 118 4.99 -5.45 -3.06
C LEU A 118 4.17 -6.65 -2.59
N VAL A 119 4.61 -7.85 -2.93
CA VAL A 119 4.03 -9.10 -2.44
C VAL A 119 5.05 -9.81 -1.56
N ILE A 120 4.64 -10.20 -0.36
CA ILE A 120 5.47 -10.93 0.60
C ILE A 120 4.77 -12.25 0.93
N LYS A 121 5.40 -13.36 0.59
CA LYS A 121 4.91 -14.69 0.97
C LYS A 121 5.10 -14.91 2.46
N GLY A 122 4.04 -15.30 3.12
CA GLY A 122 4.04 -15.58 4.55
C GLY A 122 4.19 -14.35 5.44
N GLY A 123 4.00 -13.13 4.91
CA GLY A 123 3.99 -11.90 5.70
C GLY A 123 2.79 -11.80 6.63
N ASP A 124 2.98 -11.21 7.80
CA ASP A 124 1.90 -10.94 8.76
C ASP A 124 1.29 -9.56 8.50
N LYS A 125 -0.03 -9.50 8.37
CA LYS A 125 -0.79 -8.26 8.06
C LYS A 125 -0.90 -7.30 9.27
N ARG A 126 -0.55 -7.73 10.47
CA ARG A 126 -0.63 -6.94 11.71
C ARG A 126 0.56 -6.00 11.87
N ILE A 127 0.82 -5.22 10.84
CA ILE A 127 1.85 -4.18 10.79
C ILE A 127 1.23 -2.82 10.54
N ASP A 128 1.86 -1.78 11.07
CA ASP A 128 1.49 -0.38 10.88
C ASP A 128 2.46 0.31 9.93
N CYS A 129 1.95 0.85 8.86
CA CYS A 129 2.71 1.52 7.79
C CYS A 129 2.21 2.95 7.63
N THR A 130 3.10 3.92 7.68
CA THR A 130 2.77 5.33 7.47
C THR A 130 2.74 5.67 5.99
N PRO A 131 1.60 6.12 5.42
CA PRO A 131 1.54 6.55 4.03
C PRO A 131 2.36 7.82 3.79
N PRO A 132 3.28 7.84 2.80
CA PRO A 132 4.18 8.99 2.59
C PRO A 132 3.47 10.30 2.27
N HIS A 133 2.28 10.24 1.66
CA HIS A 133 1.50 11.44 1.32
C HIS A 133 0.86 12.14 2.53
N ASP A 134 0.74 11.44 3.65
CA ASP A 134 0.19 12.01 4.89
C ASP A 134 1.26 12.74 5.73
N VAL A 135 2.53 12.53 5.39
CA VAL A 135 3.68 13.00 6.17
C VAL A 135 4.73 13.74 5.32
N PRO A 136 4.33 14.69 4.45
CA PRO A 136 5.30 15.41 3.63
C PRO A 136 6.29 16.18 4.50
N LEU A 137 7.53 16.25 4.06
CA LEU A 137 8.63 16.96 4.71
C LEU A 137 8.99 16.44 6.12
N LYS A 138 8.51 15.27 6.50
CA LYS A 138 8.86 14.62 7.78
C LYS A 138 10.11 13.74 7.62
N PRO A 139 10.91 13.58 8.69
CA PRO A 139 11.94 12.56 8.72
C PRO A 139 11.33 11.18 8.51
N PHE A 140 11.90 10.36 7.61
CA PHE A 140 11.30 9.07 7.26
C PHE A 140 11.68 7.95 8.25
N ARG A 141 12.85 8.00 8.87
CA ARG A 141 13.32 6.93 9.78
C ARG A 141 12.38 6.66 10.97
N PRO A 142 11.78 7.66 11.64
CA PRO A 142 10.78 7.41 12.67
C PRO A 142 9.48 6.80 12.16
N LEU A 143 9.25 6.87 10.84
CA LEU A 143 8.02 6.41 10.15
C LEU A 143 8.19 5.00 9.54
N LEU A 144 9.29 4.31 9.82
CA LEU A 144 9.49 2.93 9.42
C LEU A 144 8.39 2.03 9.99
N VAL A 145 8.16 0.91 9.32
CA VAL A 145 7.10 -0.05 9.64
C VAL A 145 7.29 -0.62 11.04
N LYS A 146 6.20 -0.80 11.76
CA LYS A 146 6.15 -1.36 13.11
C LYS A 146 5.05 -2.41 13.21
N PRO A 147 5.13 -3.35 14.16
CA PRO A 147 3.98 -4.15 14.54
C PRO A 147 2.81 -3.27 14.96
N MET A 148 1.57 -3.69 14.71
CA MET A 148 0.40 -3.01 15.25
C MET A 148 0.44 -3.03 16.79
N PRO A 149 -0.09 -1.98 17.47
CA PRO A 149 -0.15 -1.94 18.93
C PRO A 149 -0.78 -3.22 19.51
N GLY A 150 -0.08 -3.83 20.45
CA GLY A 150 -0.50 -5.08 21.10
C GLY A 150 -0.05 -6.36 20.38
N THR A 151 0.66 -6.25 19.25
CA THR A 151 1.19 -7.41 18.52
C THR A 151 2.72 -7.53 18.56
N GLU A 152 3.39 -6.64 19.26
CA GLU A 152 4.85 -6.53 19.30
C GLU A 152 5.55 -7.76 19.86
N ASN A 153 4.88 -8.46 20.78
CA ASN A 153 5.40 -9.64 21.47
C ASN A 153 4.89 -10.98 20.92
N ILE A 154 4.22 -10.96 19.77
CA ILE A 154 3.75 -12.19 19.13
C ILE A 154 4.95 -12.93 18.55
N THR A 155 5.16 -14.15 19.03
CA THR A 155 6.28 -15.02 18.62
C THR A 155 5.85 -16.16 17.69
N VAL A 156 4.54 -16.38 17.55
CA VAL A 156 3.98 -17.45 16.70
C VAL A 156 3.17 -16.81 15.60
N PRO A 157 3.47 -17.07 14.32
CA PRO A 157 2.67 -16.59 13.20
C PRO A 157 1.25 -17.15 13.23
N GLU A 158 0.28 -16.39 12.72
CA GLU A 158 -1.13 -16.75 12.68
C GLU A 158 -1.74 -16.46 11.30
N GLY A 159 -2.91 -17.03 11.03
CA GLY A 159 -3.68 -16.68 9.82
C GLY A 159 -3.02 -17.04 8.50
N GLY A 160 -2.16 -18.04 8.46
CA GLY A 160 -1.41 -18.43 7.25
C GLY A 160 -0.10 -17.66 7.04
N ALA A 161 0.28 -16.76 7.95
CA ALA A 161 1.59 -16.14 7.95
C ALA A 161 2.69 -17.15 8.34
N GLU A 162 3.89 -16.95 7.84
CA GLU A 162 5.12 -17.67 8.22
C GLU A 162 6.04 -16.79 9.08
N LEU A 163 5.86 -15.48 8.99
CA LEU A 163 6.59 -14.46 9.75
C LEU A 163 5.70 -13.90 10.86
N THR A 164 6.30 -13.47 11.95
CA THR A 164 5.62 -12.69 12.99
C THR A 164 5.42 -11.24 12.52
N PRO A 165 4.57 -10.44 13.20
CA PRO A 165 4.44 -9.01 12.89
C PRO A 165 5.80 -8.28 12.93
N GLN A 166 6.65 -8.57 13.93
CA GLN A 166 7.97 -7.96 14.04
C GLN A 166 8.89 -8.39 12.88
N GLN A 167 8.95 -9.67 12.57
CA GLN A 167 9.76 -10.16 11.45
C GLN A 167 9.32 -9.58 10.11
N THR A 168 8.01 -9.40 9.92
CA THR A 168 7.47 -8.76 8.71
C THR A 168 7.85 -7.28 8.65
N ALA A 169 7.74 -6.55 9.76
CA ALA A 169 8.15 -5.16 9.84
C ALA A 169 9.65 -5.00 9.58
N ASP A 170 10.49 -5.84 10.17
CA ASP A 170 11.94 -5.82 9.98
C ASP A 170 12.33 -6.10 8.53
N LEU A 171 11.68 -7.09 7.89
CA LEU A 171 11.88 -7.39 6.46
C LEU A 171 11.54 -6.18 5.59
N ILE A 172 10.39 -5.55 5.80
CA ILE A 172 9.98 -4.38 5.00
C ILE A 172 10.93 -3.20 5.24
N ASN A 173 11.37 -2.98 6.47
CA ASN A 173 12.31 -1.92 6.80
C ASN A 173 13.68 -2.15 6.14
N ASP A 174 14.17 -3.38 6.09
CA ASP A 174 15.38 -3.74 5.35
C ASP A 174 15.20 -3.43 3.85
N LEU A 175 14.07 -3.80 3.25
CA LEU A 175 13.75 -3.48 1.86
C LEU A 175 13.71 -1.96 1.62
N ILE A 176 13.10 -1.18 2.51
CA ILE A 176 13.06 0.29 2.41
C ILE A 176 14.48 0.87 2.41
N LEU A 177 15.31 0.50 3.35
CA LEU A 177 16.67 1.06 3.49
C LEU A 177 17.57 0.66 2.33
N ARG A 178 17.55 -0.63 1.94
CA ARG A 178 18.36 -1.14 0.82
C ARG A 178 17.87 -0.58 -0.53
N SER A 179 16.56 -0.39 -0.70
CA SER A 179 16.04 0.24 -1.92
C SER A 179 16.52 1.68 -2.06
N GLN A 180 16.61 2.44 -0.96
CA GLN A 180 17.18 3.78 -0.97
C GLN A 180 18.64 3.77 -1.46
N GLU A 181 19.48 2.91 -0.89
CA GLU A 181 20.89 2.78 -1.28
C GLU A 181 21.06 2.38 -2.76
N LEU A 182 20.24 1.44 -3.24
CA LEU A 182 20.28 0.98 -4.62
C LEU A 182 19.82 2.07 -5.60
N LEU A 183 18.73 2.77 -5.31
CA LEU A 183 18.17 3.77 -6.20
C LEU A 183 18.98 5.07 -6.21
N GLU A 184 19.64 5.43 -5.10
CA GLU A 184 20.54 6.59 -5.05
C GLU A 184 21.74 6.46 -6.03
N ASN A 185 22.16 5.24 -6.29
CA ASN A 185 23.27 4.93 -7.19
C ASN A 185 22.81 4.51 -8.60
N HIS A 186 21.51 4.54 -8.87
CA HIS A 186 20.98 4.19 -10.20
C HIS A 186 21.21 5.33 -11.19
N PRO A 187 21.57 5.03 -12.46
CA PRO A 187 21.88 6.08 -13.44
C PRO A 187 20.67 6.90 -13.95
N LEU A 188 19.46 6.51 -13.58
CA LEU A 188 18.23 7.23 -13.89
C LEU A 188 18.03 8.39 -12.91
#